data_926b295b003d27396e822e66553a7e78
#
_entry.id   926b295b003d27396e822e66553a7e78
#
_cell.length_a   1.000
_cell.length_b   1.000
_cell.length_c   1.000
_cell.angle_alpha   90.00
_cell.angle_beta   90.00
_cell.angle_gamma   90.00
#
_symmetry.space_group_name_H-M   'P 1'
#
loop_
_entity.id
_entity.type
_entity.pdbx_description
1 polymer ?
#
loop_
_entity_poly.entity_id
_entity_poly.type
_entity_poly.pdbx_seq_one_letter_code
_entity_poly.pdbx_strand_id
1 'polypeptide(L)'
;MATNETASTGNIDFLDCPDAGISDAEICIVPLPFEGTVSYGSGTAAGPDSIIVASTQVELWDDELNYDLESLRYFTAPAIRPEPNEAADAYLKRVEVGVRELSGNGRLVIGIGGEHSLTPPLVYAAYRNNNDLNGLTVVQIDAHADLRETY
;
A
#
# COMPACT_ATOMS: atom_id res chain seq x y z
N MET A 1 20.47 25.39 23.46
CA MET A 1 19.79 24.16 23.97
C MET A 1 18.60 23.95 23.08
N ALA A 2 18.71 23.06 22.09
CA ALA A 2 17.61 22.71 21.22
C ALA A 2 16.87 21.53 21.86
N THR A 3 15.65 21.77 22.27
CA THR A 3 14.74 20.73 22.78
C THR A 3 14.36 19.82 21.62
N ASN A 4 14.86 18.59 21.64
CA ASN A 4 14.37 17.51 20.80
C ASN A 4 12.95 17.17 21.29
N GLU A 5 11.93 17.78 20.71
CA GLU A 5 10.59 17.26 20.76
C GLU A 5 10.55 16.02 19.86
N THR A 6 10.65 14.84 20.47
CA THR A 6 10.21 13.60 19.85
C THR A 6 8.70 13.72 19.67
N ALA A 7 8.28 14.13 18.48
CA ALA A 7 6.89 14.04 18.08
C ALA A 7 6.46 12.57 18.27
N SER A 8 5.49 12.37 19.14
CA SER A 8 4.73 11.14 19.23
C SER A 8 4.15 10.87 17.85
N THR A 9 4.65 9.86 17.15
CA THR A 9 4.04 9.37 15.91
C THR A 9 2.73 8.66 16.29
N GLY A 10 1.69 9.46 16.57
CA GLY A 10 0.33 8.98 16.46
C GLY A 10 0.17 8.45 15.04
N ASN A 11 -0.51 7.34 14.86
CA ASN A 11 -0.83 6.84 13.53
C ASN A 11 -1.48 7.97 12.73
N ILE A 12 -0.82 8.39 11.65
CA ILE A 12 -1.41 9.33 10.68
C ILE A 12 -2.21 8.46 9.73
N ASP A 13 -3.50 8.73 9.62
CA ASP A 13 -4.37 8.04 8.68
C ASP A 13 -4.27 8.69 7.29
N PHE A 14 -4.42 7.89 6.25
CA PHE A 14 -4.38 8.36 4.88
C PHE A 14 -5.49 9.41 4.66
N LEU A 15 -5.14 10.54 4.03
CA LEU A 15 -6.01 11.71 3.79
C LEU A 15 -6.47 12.44 5.08
N ASP A 16 -5.92 12.12 6.23
CA ASP A 16 -6.43 12.59 7.54
C ASP A 16 -7.91 12.24 7.77
N CYS A 17 -8.42 11.24 7.04
CA CYS A 17 -9.78 10.74 7.18
C CYS A 17 -9.88 9.84 8.41
N PRO A 18 -10.97 9.94 9.19
CA PRO A 18 -11.17 9.08 10.35
C PRO A 18 -11.13 7.60 9.98
N ASP A 19 -10.39 6.80 10.75
CA ASP A 19 -10.32 5.35 10.58
C ASP A 19 -11.70 4.71 10.84
N ALA A 20 -12.26 4.11 9.79
CA ALA A 20 -13.55 3.42 9.87
C ALA A 20 -13.49 2.05 10.56
N GLY A 21 -12.28 1.56 10.84
CA GLY A 21 -12.06 0.19 11.25
C GLY A 21 -12.19 -0.81 10.09
N ILE A 22 -11.43 -1.89 10.15
CA ILE A 22 -11.33 -2.85 9.04
C ILE A 22 -12.68 -3.51 8.65
N SER A 23 -13.62 -3.66 9.58
CA SER A 23 -14.92 -4.27 9.31
C SER A 23 -15.80 -3.41 8.40
N ASP A 24 -15.71 -2.09 8.54
CA ASP A 24 -16.61 -1.13 7.91
C ASP A 24 -15.96 -0.38 6.74
N ALA A 25 -14.66 -0.53 6.57
CA ALA A 25 -13.91 0.13 5.52
C ALA A 25 -14.30 -0.36 4.11
N GLU A 26 -14.42 0.58 3.19
CA GLU A 26 -14.57 0.34 1.74
C GLU A 26 -13.22 0.31 1.05
N ILE A 27 -12.28 1.09 1.58
CA ILE A 27 -10.91 1.22 1.06
C ILE A 27 -9.94 0.91 2.19
N CYS A 28 -8.97 0.05 1.90
CA CYS A 28 -7.87 -0.27 2.80
C CYS A 28 -6.55 0.19 2.18
N ILE A 29 -5.86 1.08 2.84
CA ILE A 29 -4.51 1.54 2.46
C ILE A 29 -3.50 0.66 3.19
N VAL A 30 -2.60 0.04 2.46
CA VAL A 30 -1.58 -0.87 3.02
C VAL A 30 -0.18 -0.33 2.72
N PRO A 31 0.51 0.25 3.70
CA PRO A 31 1.89 0.69 3.54
C PRO A 31 2.85 -0.52 3.49
N LEU A 32 3.68 -0.57 2.46
CA LEU A 32 4.61 -1.66 2.17
C LEU A 32 6.04 -1.11 1.99
N PRO A 33 6.71 -0.67 3.07
CA PRO A 33 8.01 0.01 3.00
C PRO A 33 9.14 -1.01 2.77
N PHE A 34 9.32 -1.42 1.53
CA PHE A 34 10.32 -2.41 1.13
C PHE A 34 11.33 -1.84 0.14
N GLU A 35 12.60 -2.17 0.36
CA GLU A 35 13.74 -1.81 -0.48
C GLU A 35 14.81 -2.89 -0.36
N GLY A 36 14.53 -4.06 -0.92
CA GLY A 36 15.43 -5.22 -0.82
C GLY A 36 16.11 -5.60 -2.13
N THR A 37 15.55 -5.20 -3.27
CA THR A 37 16.01 -5.63 -4.60
C THR A 37 16.11 -4.48 -5.62
N VAL A 38 16.23 -3.25 -5.16
CA VAL A 38 16.40 -2.07 -6.02
C VAL A 38 17.69 -2.14 -6.82
N SER A 39 17.63 -1.75 -8.09
CA SER A 39 18.78 -1.77 -9.01
C SER A 39 19.59 -0.46 -8.99
N TYR A 40 19.00 0.66 -8.54
CA TYR A 40 19.66 1.95 -8.51
C TYR A 40 19.08 2.88 -7.45
N GLY A 41 19.97 3.52 -6.70
CA GLY A 41 19.58 4.45 -5.64
C GLY A 41 19.08 3.74 -4.39
N SER A 42 18.70 4.53 -3.40
CA SER A 42 18.11 4.08 -2.15
C SER A 42 17.08 5.10 -1.65
N GLY A 43 16.18 4.68 -0.73
CA GLY A 43 15.20 5.55 -0.09
C GLY A 43 13.76 5.25 -0.48
N THR A 44 13.50 4.30 -1.40
CA THR A 44 12.14 3.94 -1.81
C THR A 44 11.30 3.39 -0.65
N ALA A 45 11.93 2.74 0.33
CA ALA A 45 11.25 2.26 1.53
C ALA A 45 10.60 3.39 2.36
N ALA A 46 11.06 4.63 2.22
CA ALA A 46 10.43 5.78 2.88
C ALA A 46 9.20 6.31 2.12
N GLY A 47 8.95 5.83 0.90
CA GLY A 47 7.85 6.28 0.04
C GLY A 47 6.48 6.17 0.71
N PRO A 48 6.09 5.01 1.25
CA PRO A 48 4.78 4.83 1.88
C PRO A 48 4.50 5.82 3.01
N ASP A 49 5.43 5.97 3.95
CA ASP A 49 5.28 6.90 5.06
C ASP A 49 5.20 8.37 4.57
N SER A 50 6.01 8.72 3.57
CA SER A 50 6.01 10.06 2.98
C SER A 50 4.71 10.38 2.25
N ILE A 51 4.14 9.41 1.53
CA ILE A 51 2.86 9.56 0.82
C ILE A 51 1.72 9.72 1.81
N ILE A 52 1.68 8.94 2.89
CA ILE A 52 0.65 9.08 3.92
C ILE A 52 0.71 10.45 4.58
N VAL A 53 1.90 10.92 4.94
CA VAL A 53 2.07 12.27 5.50
C VAL A 53 1.63 13.34 4.49
N ALA A 54 2.03 13.23 3.23
CA ALA A 54 1.66 14.20 2.20
C ALA A 54 0.16 14.17 1.88
N SER A 55 -0.50 13.03 2.00
CA SER A 55 -1.93 12.90 1.70
C SER A 55 -2.82 13.76 2.60
N THR A 56 -2.35 14.11 3.80
CA THR A 56 -3.10 14.99 4.72
C THR A 56 -3.21 16.45 4.23
N GLN A 57 -2.52 16.78 3.13
CA GLN A 57 -2.48 18.15 2.58
C GLN A 57 -3.23 18.27 1.25
N VAL A 58 -3.89 17.22 0.78
CA VAL A 58 -4.67 17.27 -0.47
C VAL A 58 -6.11 17.68 -0.22
N GLU A 59 -6.71 18.36 -1.19
CA GLU A 59 -8.13 18.65 -1.19
C GLU A 59 -8.93 17.39 -1.53
N LEU A 60 -10.03 17.15 -0.81
CA LEU A 60 -10.80 15.92 -0.93
C LEU A 60 -12.01 16.04 -1.86
N TRP A 61 -12.28 17.24 -2.36
CA TRP A 61 -13.32 17.48 -3.35
C TRP A 61 -12.79 17.31 -4.78
N ASP A 62 -13.43 16.44 -5.55
CA ASP A 62 -13.14 16.24 -6.97
C ASP A 62 -14.15 17.01 -7.82
N ASP A 63 -13.69 18.07 -8.49
CA ASP A 63 -14.53 18.95 -9.31
C ASP A 63 -15.04 18.27 -10.59
N GLU A 64 -14.27 17.34 -11.17
CA GLU A 64 -14.65 16.67 -12.42
C GLU A 64 -15.74 15.64 -12.15
N LEU A 65 -15.61 14.89 -11.07
CA LEU A 65 -16.57 13.87 -10.65
C LEU A 65 -17.69 14.43 -9.80
N ASN A 66 -17.57 15.68 -9.34
CA ASN A 66 -18.49 16.32 -8.38
C ASN A 66 -18.70 15.41 -7.16
N TYR A 67 -17.59 14.95 -6.57
CA TYR A 67 -17.58 13.94 -5.54
C TYR A 67 -16.68 14.34 -4.37
N ASP A 68 -17.17 14.05 -3.15
CA ASP A 68 -16.45 14.28 -1.90
C ASP A 68 -15.81 12.98 -1.41
N LEU A 69 -14.49 12.93 -1.41
CA LEU A 69 -13.72 11.76 -0.96
C LEU A 69 -13.84 11.51 0.54
N GLU A 70 -14.19 12.50 1.36
CA GLU A 70 -14.47 12.30 2.79
C GLU A 70 -15.68 11.37 3.03
N SER A 71 -16.56 11.21 2.03
CA SER A 71 -17.73 10.33 2.13
C SER A 71 -17.37 8.84 2.11
N LEU A 72 -16.15 8.47 1.71
CA LEU A 72 -15.66 7.10 1.68
C LEU A 72 -15.12 6.67 3.06
N ARG A 73 -15.26 5.40 3.36
CA ARG A 73 -14.76 4.82 4.60
C ARG A 73 -13.39 4.20 4.37
N TYR A 74 -12.37 4.82 4.95
CA TYR A 74 -10.98 4.39 4.86
C TYR A 74 -10.56 3.57 6.08
N PHE A 75 -9.61 2.70 5.88
CA PHE A 75 -8.81 2.04 6.91
C PHE A 75 -7.35 2.10 6.50
N THR A 76 -6.50 2.75 7.28
CA THR A 76 -5.06 2.76 7.09
C THR A 76 -4.46 1.62 7.90
N ALA A 77 -4.10 0.53 7.22
CA ALA A 77 -3.54 -0.64 7.88
C ALA A 77 -2.15 -0.35 8.45
N PRO A 78 -1.77 -1.03 9.55
CA PRO A 78 -0.39 -1.03 9.99
C PRO A 78 0.55 -1.46 8.86
N ALA A 79 1.67 -0.75 8.71
CA ALA A 79 2.65 -1.07 7.68
C ALA A 79 3.19 -2.51 7.82
N ILE A 80 3.22 -3.25 6.72
CA ILE A 80 3.89 -4.56 6.68
C ILE A 80 5.37 -4.30 6.42
N ARG A 81 6.15 -4.18 7.47
CA ARG A 81 7.59 -3.87 7.41
C ARG A 81 8.43 -5.15 7.33
N PRO A 82 9.57 -5.14 6.62
CA PRO A 82 10.53 -6.23 6.69
C PRO A 82 11.01 -6.47 8.13
N GLU A 83 11.20 -7.74 8.50
CA GLU A 83 11.82 -8.11 9.75
C GLU A 83 13.36 -8.06 9.64
N PRO A 84 14.09 -7.91 10.74
CA PRO A 84 15.55 -7.95 10.71
C PRO A 84 16.08 -9.26 10.07
N ASN A 85 16.89 -9.11 9.02
CA ASN A 85 17.45 -10.22 8.24
C ASN A 85 16.43 -11.12 7.50
N GLU A 86 15.21 -10.64 7.30
CA GLU A 86 14.22 -11.36 6.50
C GLU A 86 14.66 -11.37 5.03
N ALA A 87 14.64 -12.57 4.41
CA ALA A 87 14.90 -12.69 2.98
C ALA A 87 13.76 -12.04 2.17
N ALA A 88 14.08 -11.49 1.00
CA ALA A 88 13.12 -10.78 0.16
C ALA A 88 11.90 -11.64 -0.20
N ASP A 89 12.12 -12.90 -0.57
CA ASP A 89 11.04 -13.84 -0.92
C ASP A 89 10.12 -14.17 0.27
N ALA A 90 10.68 -14.28 1.47
CA ALA A 90 9.92 -14.50 2.70
C ALA A 90 9.04 -13.26 3.02
N TYR A 91 9.61 -12.07 2.91
CA TYR A 91 8.87 -10.83 3.07
C TYR A 91 7.73 -10.70 2.06
N LEU A 92 8.00 -10.90 0.76
CA LEU A 92 6.99 -10.82 -0.30
C LEU A 92 5.86 -11.84 -0.08
N LYS A 93 6.20 -13.04 0.43
CA LYS A 93 5.18 -14.03 0.79
C LYS A 93 4.31 -13.57 1.96
N ARG A 94 4.90 -12.93 2.96
CA ARG A 94 4.17 -12.36 4.09
C ARG A 94 3.27 -11.19 3.67
N VAL A 95 3.72 -10.38 2.71
CA VAL A 95 2.90 -9.33 2.08
C VAL A 95 1.68 -9.95 1.39
N GLU A 96 1.85 -11.00 0.56
CA GLU A 96 0.72 -11.69 -0.09
C GLU A 96 -0.34 -12.14 0.93
N VAL A 97 0.10 -12.75 2.04
CA VAL A 97 -0.81 -13.25 3.08
C VAL A 97 -1.54 -12.09 3.76
N GLY A 98 -0.79 -11.06 4.20
CA GLY A 98 -1.37 -9.90 4.91
C GLY A 98 -2.35 -9.12 4.03
N VAL A 99 -2.01 -8.86 2.78
CA VAL A 99 -2.90 -8.16 1.84
C VAL A 99 -4.16 -8.98 1.57
N ARG A 100 -4.03 -10.30 1.42
CA ARG A 100 -5.19 -11.19 1.25
C ARG A 100 -6.16 -11.13 2.44
N GLU A 101 -5.65 -11.10 3.66
CA GLU A 101 -6.47 -10.96 4.87
C GLU A 101 -7.21 -9.61 4.91
N LEU A 102 -6.57 -8.56 4.42
CA LEU A 102 -7.16 -7.22 4.34
C LEU A 102 -8.17 -7.06 3.20
N SER A 103 -8.13 -7.91 2.18
CA SER A 103 -8.98 -7.81 0.96
C SER A 103 -10.40 -8.40 1.14
N GLY A 104 -10.85 -8.69 2.36
CA GLY A 104 -12.19 -9.27 2.60
C GLY A 104 -13.35 -8.31 2.27
N ASN A 105 -14.57 -8.86 2.13
CA ASN A 105 -15.84 -8.13 2.02
C ASN A 105 -15.98 -7.19 0.79
N GLY A 106 -15.30 -7.48 -0.31
CA GLY A 106 -15.35 -6.64 -1.53
C GLY A 106 -14.61 -5.31 -1.41
N ARG A 107 -13.78 -5.15 -0.40
CA ARG A 107 -12.99 -3.94 -0.14
C ARG A 107 -11.96 -3.71 -1.23
N LEU A 108 -11.79 -2.44 -1.64
CA LEU A 108 -10.67 -2.02 -2.45
C LEU A 108 -9.40 -1.97 -1.59
N VAL A 109 -8.36 -2.68 -1.98
CA VAL A 109 -7.06 -2.60 -1.31
C VAL A 109 -6.07 -1.84 -2.18
N ILE A 110 -5.44 -0.82 -1.60
CA ILE A 110 -4.41 0.00 -2.24
C ILE A 110 -3.10 -0.21 -1.49
N GLY A 111 -2.16 -0.92 -2.12
CA GLY A 111 -0.80 -1.04 -1.61
C GLY A 111 0.03 0.18 -1.99
N ILE A 112 0.61 0.85 -1.00
CA ILE A 112 1.59 1.92 -1.23
C ILE A 112 2.97 1.31 -1.00
N GLY A 113 3.70 1.07 -2.10
CA GLY A 113 4.97 0.36 -2.06
C GLY A 113 6.19 1.24 -2.00
N GLY A 114 7.31 0.61 -1.68
CA GLY A 114 8.66 1.09 -1.90
C GLY A 114 9.12 0.72 -3.31
N GLU A 115 9.46 -0.52 -3.54
CA GLU A 115 9.96 -0.99 -4.84
C GLU A 115 8.93 -1.84 -5.62
N HIS A 116 9.22 -2.08 -6.91
CA HIS A 116 8.29 -2.74 -7.84
C HIS A 116 8.06 -4.24 -7.56
N SER A 117 8.99 -4.93 -6.88
CA SER A 117 8.83 -6.34 -6.51
C SER A 117 7.61 -6.63 -5.63
N LEU A 118 6.94 -5.60 -5.12
CA LEU A 118 5.70 -5.69 -4.38
C LEU A 118 4.46 -5.98 -5.26
N THR A 119 4.54 -5.79 -6.57
CA THR A 119 3.40 -6.02 -7.49
C THR A 119 2.94 -7.48 -7.52
N PRO A 120 3.81 -8.50 -7.70
CA PRO A 120 3.37 -9.89 -7.71
C PRO A 120 2.58 -10.34 -6.46
N PRO A 121 3.02 -10.07 -5.23
CA PRO A 121 2.25 -10.48 -4.05
C PRO A 121 0.86 -9.81 -3.97
N LEU A 122 0.72 -8.56 -4.43
CA LEU A 122 -0.59 -7.88 -4.50
C LEU A 122 -1.52 -8.57 -5.51
N VAL A 123 -1.00 -8.90 -6.70
CA VAL A 123 -1.74 -9.62 -7.75
C VAL A 123 -2.15 -11.02 -7.26
N TYR A 124 -1.23 -11.75 -6.60
CA TYR A 124 -1.55 -13.07 -6.04
C TYR A 124 -2.58 -13.00 -4.91
N ALA A 125 -2.54 -11.98 -4.07
CA ALA A 125 -3.55 -11.77 -3.03
C ALA A 125 -4.94 -11.56 -3.66
N ALA A 126 -5.05 -10.72 -4.68
CA ALA A 126 -6.29 -10.48 -5.41
C ALA A 126 -6.82 -11.75 -6.10
N TYR A 127 -5.94 -12.49 -6.78
CA TYR A 127 -6.28 -13.76 -7.42
C TYR A 127 -6.82 -14.80 -6.44
N ARG A 128 -6.14 -15.01 -5.31
CA ARG A 128 -6.54 -16.03 -4.33
C ARG A 128 -7.87 -15.73 -3.65
N ASN A 129 -8.25 -14.47 -3.57
CA ASN A 129 -9.56 -14.09 -3.03
C ASN A 129 -10.70 -14.35 -4.00
N ASN A 130 -10.44 -14.25 -5.31
CA ASN A 130 -11.46 -14.42 -6.34
C ASN A 130 -11.55 -15.86 -6.89
N ASN A 131 -10.52 -16.71 -6.67
CA ASN A 131 -10.39 -18.08 -7.18
C ASN A 131 -10.62 -18.22 -8.70
N ASP A 132 -10.48 -17.17 -9.46
CA ASP A 132 -10.74 -17.14 -10.89
C ASP A 132 -9.63 -16.39 -11.65
N LEU A 133 -8.71 -17.13 -12.26
CA LEU A 133 -7.67 -16.57 -13.14
C LEU A 133 -8.26 -15.90 -14.38
N ASN A 134 -9.39 -16.39 -14.88
CA ASN A 134 -9.99 -15.86 -16.10
C ASN A 134 -10.71 -14.52 -15.85
N GLY A 135 -11.05 -14.23 -14.60
CA GLY A 135 -11.69 -12.98 -14.20
C GLY A 135 -10.70 -11.88 -13.76
N LEU A 136 -9.39 -12.17 -13.67
CA LEU A 136 -8.39 -11.20 -13.24
C LEU A 136 -7.73 -10.52 -14.45
N THR A 137 -7.82 -9.19 -14.50
CA THR A 137 -7.07 -8.36 -15.46
C THR A 137 -6.06 -7.52 -14.69
N VAL A 138 -4.80 -7.54 -15.12
CA VAL A 138 -3.75 -6.68 -14.57
C VAL A 138 -3.50 -5.55 -15.55
N VAL A 139 -3.63 -4.31 -15.09
CA VAL A 139 -3.28 -3.10 -15.86
C VAL A 139 -2.02 -2.51 -15.25
N GLN A 140 -0.97 -2.40 -16.05
CA GLN A 140 0.31 -1.80 -15.65
C GLN A 140 0.46 -0.44 -16.33
N ILE A 141 0.72 0.60 -15.53
CA ILE A 141 1.02 1.96 -16.02
C ILE A 141 2.50 2.20 -15.68
N ASP A 142 3.37 1.88 -16.61
CA ASP A 142 4.81 1.87 -16.44
C ASP A 142 5.51 2.19 -17.78
N ALA A 143 6.73 2.74 -17.71
CA ALA A 143 7.57 2.97 -18.89
C ALA A 143 8.17 1.67 -19.47
N HIS A 144 8.18 0.58 -18.71
CA HIS A 144 8.77 -0.70 -19.05
C HIS A 144 7.74 -1.83 -18.94
N ALA A 145 7.85 -2.85 -19.78
CA ALA A 145 6.93 -3.99 -19.73
C ALA A 145 7.26 -5.00 -18.62
N ASP A 146 8.49 -5.00 -18.09
CA ASP A 146 9.02 -5.89 -17.04
C ASP A 146 8.81 -7.39 -17.30
N LEU A 147 8.75 -7.78 -18.59
CA LEU A 147 8.48 -9.13 -19.04
C LEU A 147 9.77 -9.90 -19.43
N ARG A 148 10.85 -9.71 -18.67
CA ARG A 148 12.09 -10.48 -18.88
C ARG A 148 12.01 -11.82 -18.17
N GLU A 149 12.44 -12.89 -18.85
CA GLU A 149 12.54 -14.24 -18.24
C GLU A 149 13.71 -14.33 -17.24
N THR A 150 14.77 -13.56 -17.46
CA THR A 150 15.98 -13.52 -16.61
C THR A 150 16.57 -12.11 -16.59
N TYR A 151 17.21 -11.77 -15.50
CA TYR A 151 18.08 -10.60 -15.36
C TYR A 151 19.54 -10.99 -15.50
#